data_16de68a609cd22c653d6f7df90d00c25
#
_entry.id   16de68a609cd22c653d6f7df90d00c25
#
_cell.length_a   1.000
_cell.length_b   1.000
_cell.length_c   1.000
_cell.angle_alpha   90.00
_cell.angle_beta   90.00
_cell.angle_gamma   90.00
#
_symmetry.space_group_name_H-M   'P 1'
#
loop_
_entity.id
_entity.type
_entity.pdbx_description
1 polymer ?
#
loop_
_entity_poly.entity_id
_entity_poly.type
_entity_poly.pdbx_seq_one_letter_code
_entity_poly.pdbx_strand_id
1 'polypeptide(L)'
;MELVPSTDVTGHGTHVAGIAAGNGRASGGLYRGVAPESSLLAVKLGSPDPKGFPNTLELMQAVDFSVRYAIEHTVPLVINLSFGNTYGSHSGTSLLETYLDYVSNLGRINIVVGSGNEGNNGGHASARLGFFRICQN
;
A
#
# COMPACT_ATOMS: atom_id res chain seq x y z
N MET A 1 -4.11 -1.39 27.70
CA MET A 1 -3.93 -1.70 26.26
C MET A 1 -5.27 -2.21 25.77
N GLU A 2 -5.99 -1.39 25.03
CA GLU A 2 -7.28 -1.80 24.48
C GLU A 2 -7.01 -2.71 23.28
N LEU A 3 -7.50 -3.95 23.33
CA LEU A 3 -7.39 -4.88 22.23
C LEU A 3 -8.46 -4.53 21.21
N VAL A 4 -8.05 -4.05 20.07
CA VAL A 4 -8.98 -3.83 18.93
C VAL A 4 -9.48 -5.19 18.46
N PRO A 5 -10.77 -5.48 18.50
CA PRO A 5 -11.33 -6.78 18.18
C PRO A 5 -11.39 -7.04 16.65
N SER A 6 -10.37 -6.62 15.92
CA SER A 6 -10.28 -6.81 14.47
C SER A 6 -9.55 -8.11 14.16
N THR A 7 -10.18 -8.94 13.33
CA THR A 7 -9.59 -10.22 12.90
C THR A 7 -9.33 -10.18 11.40
N ASP A 8 -8.17 -10.66 10.99
CA ASP A 8 -7.87 -10.90 9.57
C ASP A 8 -8.51 -12.23 9.14
N VAL A 9 -9.69 -12.14 8.53
CA VAL A 9 -10.47 -13.33 8.11
C VAL A 9 -9.96 -13.96 6.82
N THR A 10 -9.19 -13.22 6.01
CA THR A 10 -8.65 -13.69 4.73
C THR A 10 -7.21 -14.16 4.82
N GLY A 11 -6.48 -13.71 5.84
CA GLY A 11 -5.07 -13.97 6.04
C GLY A 11 -4.14 -13.16 5.14
N HIS A 12 -4.66 -12.39 4.18
CA HIS A 12 -3.85 -11.61 3.24
C HIS A 12 -3.01 -10.55 3.95
N GLY A 13 -3.62 -9.74 4.82
CA GLY A 13 -2.90 -8.70 5.56
C GLY A 13 -1.84 -9.28 6.50
N THR A 14 -2.15 -10.39 7.17
CA THR A 14 -1.20 -11.12 8.01
C THR A 14 0.00 -11.63 7.22
N HIS A 15 -0.24 -12.19 6.03
CA HIS A 15 0.82 -12.67 5.15
C HIS A 15 1.72 -11.52 4.67
N VAL A 16 1.13 -10.43 4.21
CA VAL A 16 1.87 -9.23 3.77
C VAL A 16 2.71 -8.65 4.91
N ALA A 17 2.15 -8.49 6.11
CA ALA A 17 2.86 -8.02 7.29
C ALA A 17 4.01 -8.96 7.69
N GLY A 18 3.80 -10.26 7.57
CA GLY A 18 4.83 -11.27 7.81
C GLY A 18 6.03 -11.14 6.88
N ILE A 19 5.79 -10.92 5.59
CA ILE A 19 6.86 -10.70 4.59
C ILE A 19 7.58 -9.38 4.86
N ALA A 20 6.85 -8.33 5.19
CA ALA A 20 7.44 -7.02 5.43
C ALA A 20 8.29 -7.00 6.71
N ALA A 21 7.75 -7.46 7.83
CA ALA A 21 8.36 -7.25 9.15
C ALA A 21 8.17 -8.41 10.15
N GLY A 22 7.89 -9.61 9.68
CA GLY A 22 7.77 -10.78 10.56
C GLY A 22 9.08 -11.10 11.26
N ASN A 23 9.04 -11.32 12.58
CA ASN A 23 10.23 -11.59 13.38
C ASN A 23 10.76 -13.04 13.27
N GLY A 24 10.02 -13.92 12.59
CA GLY A 24 10.39 -15.32 12.39
C GLY A 24 10.26 -16.21 13.64
N ARG A 25 9.70 -15.71 14.74
CA ARG A 25 9.65 -16.45 16.01
C ARG A 25 9.01 -17.83 15.88
N ALA A 26 7.91 -17.95 15.14
CA ALA A 26 7.20 -19.22 14.95
C ALA A 26 8.01 -20.27 14.17
N SER A 27 9.03 -19.86 13.43
CA SER A 27 9.89 -20.71 12.61
C SER A 27 11.31 -20.85 13.18
N GLY A 28 11.54 -20.45 14.43
CA GLY A 28 12.89 -20.42 14.99
C GLY A 28 13.85 -19.47 14.27
N GLY A 29 13.32 -18.44 13.62
CA GLY A 29 14.10 -17.45 12.87
C GLY A 29 14.31 -17.78 11.40
N LEU A 30 13.83 -18.93 10.91
CA LEU A 30 14.01 -19.36 9.52
C LEU A 30 13.26 -18.46 8.53
N TYR A 31 12.03 -18.08 8.84
CA TYR A 31 11.19 -17.23 8.02
C TYR A 31 11.03 -15.85 8.66
N ARG A 32 11.99 -14.98 8.40
CA ARG A 32 11.95 -13.57 8.84
C ARG A 32 11.53 -12.68 7.70
N GLY A 33 10.80 -11.61 8.02
CA GLY A 33 10.52 -10.53 7.08
C GLY A 33 11.76 -9.70 6.77
N VAL A 34 11.59 -8.77 5.83
CA VAL A 34 12.69 -7.90 5.35
C VAL A 34 13.16 -6.95 6.46
N ALA A 35 12.23 -6.43 7.27
CA ALA A 35 12.51 -5.48 8.35
C ALA A 35 11.98 -6.00 9.71
N PRO A 36 12.55 -7.09 10.26
CA PRO A 36 11.98 -7.82 11.39
C PRO A 36 12.01 -7.06 12.72
N GLU A 37 12.77 -5.98 12.81
CA GLU A 37 12.86 -5.10 13.98
C GLU A 37 11.94 -3.88 13.87
N SER A 38 11.18 -3.74 12.77
CA SER A 38 10.24 -2.64 12.59
C SER A 38 8.99 -2.82 13.44
N SER A 39 8.47 -1.71 13.96
CA SER A 39 7.12 -1.66 14.54
C SER A 39 6.08 -1.75 13.43
N LEU A 40 4.98 -2.45 13.69
CA LEU A 40 3.88 -2.59 12.75
C LEU A 40 2.66 -1.78 13.21
N LEU A 41 2.14 -0.97 12.31
CA LEU A 41 0.84 -0.31 12.45
C LEU A 41 -0.09 -0.94 11.40
N ALA A 42 -1.02 -1.78 11.83
CA ALA A 42 -2.00 -2.39 10.95
C ALA A 42 -3.31 -1.60 11.00
N VAL A 43 -3.75 -1.14 9.83
CA VAL A 43 -5.04 -0.45 9.68
C VAL A 43 -5.95 -1.35 8.86
N LYS A 44 -7.02 -1.83 9.48
CA LYS A 44 -8.02 -2.64 8.81
C LYS A 44 -9.06 -1.75 8.17
N LEU A 45 -9.19 -1.83 6.86
CA LEU A 45 -10.25 -1.19 6.11
C LEU A 45 -11.54 -2.03 6.23
N GLY A 46 -12.64 -1.35 6.51
CA GLY A 46 -13.86 -2.02 6.90
C GLY A 46 -14.82 -2.22 5.74
N SER A 47 -14.62 -3.19 4.87
CA SER A 47 -15.74 -3.69 4.08
C SER A 47 -16.20 -5.04 4.64
N PRO A 48 -17.47 -5.21 5.00
CA PRO A 48 -18.01 -6.52 5.37
C PRO A 48 -18.15 -7.45 4.17
N ASP A 49 -18.06 -6.94 2.94
CA ASP A 49 -18.08 -7.75 1.72
C ASP A 49 -16.69 -8.31 1.44
N PRO A 50 -16.48 -9.63 1.52
CA PRO A 50 -15.19 -10.27 1.20
C PRO A 50 -14.71 -10.04 -0.23
N LYS A 51 -15.61 -9.61 -1.13
CA LYS A 51 -15.32 -9.29 -2.53
C LYS A 51 -15.26 -7.77 -2.77
N GLY A 52 -15.60 -6.96 -1.76
CA GLY A 52 -15.59 -5.51 -1.85
C GLY A 52 -14.18 -4.96 -1.70
N PHE A 53 -13.78 -4.07 -2.60
CA PHE A 53 -12.62 -3.22 -2.38
C PHE A 53 -13.00 -2.11 -1.39
N PRO A 54 -12.07 -1.69 -0.53
CA PRO A 54 -12.28 -0.50 0.28
C PRO A 54 -12.55 0.68 -0.66
N ASN A 55 -13.48 1.53 -0.27
CA ASN A 55 -13.74 2.72 -1.07
C ASN A 55 -12.57 3.72 -0.91
N THR A 56 -12.46 4.62 -1.88
CA THR A 56 -11.37 5.61 -1.90
C THR A 56 -11.30 6.47 -0.64
N LEU A 57 -12.46 6.80 -0.06
CA LEU A 57 -12.53 7.59 1.16
C LEU A 57 -11.95 6.84 2.36
N GLU A 58 -12.32 5.56 2.54
CA GLU A 58 -11.77 4.71 3.62
C GLU A 58 -10.25 4.59 3.51
N LEU A 59 -9.74 4.43 2.28
CA LEU A 59 -8.32 4.38 2.04
C LEU A 59 -7.63 5.69 2.42
N MET A 60 -8.17 6.83 2.01
CA MET A 60 -7.62 8.14 2.36
C MET A 60 -7.65 8.36 3.88
N GLN A 61 -8.71 7.96 4.56
CA GLN A 61 -8.82 8.04 6.02
C GLN A 61 -7.78 7.16 6.73
N ALA A 62 -7.53 5.95 6.21
CA ALA A 62 -6.51 5.05 6.75
C ALA A 62 -5.09 5.61 6.59
N VAL A 63 -4.80 6.21 5.44
CA VAL A 63 -3.54 6.89 5.20
C VAL A 63 -3.40 8.10 6.12
N ASP A 64 -4.43 8.95 6.23
CA ASP A 64 -4.42 10.12 7.12
C ASP A 64 -4.19 9.72 8.59
N PHE A 65 -4.86 8.69 9.06
CA PHE A 65 -4.65 8.15 10.42
C PHE A 65 -3.19 7.74 10.63
N SER A 66 -2.63 6.99 9.69
CA SER A 66 -1.24 6.51 9.78
C SER A 66 -0.23 7.65 9.76
N VAL A 67 -0.46 8.65 8.92
CA VAL A 67 0.37 9.87 8.81
C VAL A 67 0.33 10.67 10.10
N ARG A 68 -0.86 10.92 10.64
CA ARG A 68 -1.03 11.63 11.93
C ARG A 68 -0.32 10.90 13.06
N TYR A 69 -0.48 9.58 13.13
CA TYR A 69 0.23 8.77 14.10
C TYR A 69 1.75 8.94 14.00
N ALA A 70 2.30 8.88 12.79
CA ALA A 70 3.75 9.03 12.58
C ALA A 70 4.25 10.44 12.95
N ILE A 71 3.48 11.47 12.64
CA ILE A 71 3.82 12.87 13.00
C ILE A 71 3.77 13.05 14.52
N GLU A 72 2.71 12.61 15.18
CA GLU A 72 2.52 12.72 16.63
C GLU A 72 3.64 12.02 17.41
N HIS A 73 4.05 10.85 16.95
CA HIS A 73 5.11 10.07 17.59
C HIS A 73 6.52 10.38 17.05
N THR A 74 6.64 11.28 16.08
CA THR A 74 7.91 11.69 15.48
C THR A 74 8.71 10.51 14.91
N VAL A 75 8.03 9.53 14.32
CA VAL A 75 8.64 8.33 13.71
C VAL A 75 8.58 8.36 12.18
N PRO A 76 9.56 7.77 11.48
CA PRO A 76 9.43 7.56 10.04
C PRO A 76 8.35 6.51 9.75
N LEU A 77 7.70 6.63 8.60
CA LEU A 77 6.61 5.75 8.21
C LEU A 77 6.81 5.20 6.80
N VAL A 78 6.60 3.91 6.64
CA VAL A 78 6.44 3.27 5.34
C VAL A 78 5.03 2.69 5.27
N ILE A 79 4.23 3.21 4.34
CA ILE A 79 2.87 2.73 4.09
C ILE A 79 2.93 1.71 2.97
N ASN A 80 2.45 0.49 3.22
CA ASN A 80 2.31 -0.54 2.19
C ASN A 80 0.84 -0.70 1.81
N LEU A 81 0.54 -0.48 0.53
CA LEU A 81 -0.78 -0.64 -0.07
C LEU A 81 -0.75 -1.87 -0.99
N SER A 82 -1.01 -3.06 -0.40
CA SER A 82 -1.02 -4.32 -1.13
C SER A 82 -2.43 -4.68 -1.63
N PHE A 83 -3.08 -3.73 -2.25
CA PHE A 83 -4.33 -3.94 -2.97
C PHE A 83 -4.42 -2.89 -4.08
N GLY A 84 -5.28 -3.13 -5.03
CA GLY A 84 -5.47 -2.20 -6.13
C GLY A 84 -6.62 -2.63 -7.02
N ASN A 85 -6.98 -1.73 -7.90
CA ASN A 85 -7.90 -1.98 -8.98
C ASN A 85 -7.41 -1.24 -10.23
N THR A 86 -8.04 -1.49 -11.37
CA THR A 86 -7.71 -0.85 -12.64
C THR A 86 -8.58 0.37 -12.94
N TYR A 87 -9.31 0.87 -11.93
CA TYR A 87 -10.14 2.06 -12.08
C TYR A 87 -9.34 3.32 -11.76
N GLY A 88 -9.65 4.39 -12.45
CA GLY A 88 -9.06 5.70 -12.20
C GLY A 88 -8.50 6.35 -13.46
N SER A 89 -7.87 7.49 -13.28
CA SER A 89 -7.35 8.30 -14.39
C SER A 89 -6.10 7.72 -15.04
N HIS A 90 -5.35 6.87 -14.34
CA HIS A 90 -4.03 6.32 -14.73
C HIS A 90 -3.00 7.41 -15.11
N SER A 91 -3.23 8.65 -14.69
CA SER A 91 -2.40 9.80 -15.03
C SER A 91 -1.93 10.61 -13.81
N GLY A 92 -2.18 10.11 -12.60
CA GLY A 92 -1.81 10.81 -11.37
C GLY A 92 -2.73 11.97 -10.99
N THR A 93 -3.92 12.08 -11.61
CA THR A 93 -4.79 13.25 -11.47
C THR A 93 -6.07 13.02 -10.65
N SER A 94 -6.32 11.78 -10.23
CA SER A 94 -7.43 11.50 -9.32
C SER A 94 -7.18 12.09 -7.93
N LEU A 95 -8.25 12.30 -7.16
CA LEU A 95 -8.15 12.84 -5.81
C LEU A 95 -7.24 11.98 -4.92
N LEU A 96 -7.35 10.66 -5.01
CA LEU A 96 -6.50 9.74 -4.26
C LEU A 96 -5.02 9.87 -4.65
N GLU A 97 -4.72 9.87 -5.96
CA GLU A 97 -3.36 9.99 -6.47
C GLU A 97 -2.72 11.30 -6.02
N THR A 98 -3.43 12.42 -6.18
CA THR A 98 -2.97 13.74 -5.72
C THR A 98 -2.75 13.78 -4.21
N TYR A 99 -3.61 13.11 -3.43
CA TYR A 99 -3.45 13.03 -1.99
C TYR A 99 -2.23 12.20 -1.58
N LEU A 100 -1.98 11.08 -2.22
CA LEU A 100 -0.79 10.25 -1.98
C LEU A 100 0.50 10.99 -2.33
N ASP A 101 0.49 11.75 -3.43
CA ASP A 101 1.61 12.64 -3.78
C ASP A 101 1.86 13.71 -2.72
N TYR A 102 0.81 14.34 -2.22
CA TYR A 102 0.92 15.30 -1.13
C TYR A 102 1.54 14.64 0.12
N VAL A 103 1.05 13.47 0.52
CA VAL A 103 1.56 12.75 1.69
C VAL A 103 3.03 12.37 1.54
N SER A 104 3.45 11.89 0.37
CA SER A 104 4.84 11.52 0.13
C SER A 104 5.79 12.73 0.16
N ASN A 105 5.29 13.93 -0.08
CA ASN A 105 6.06 15.17 0.03
C ASN A 105 6.21 15.72 1.46
N LEU A 106 5.52 15.16 2.46
CA LEU A 106 5.65 15.60 3.86
C LEU A 106 7.02 15.26 4.48
N GLY A 107 7.85 14.48 3.79
CA GLY A 107 9.13 13.99 4.29
C GLY A 107 8.98 12.86 5.33
N ARG A 108 9.97 11.96 5.40
CA ARG A 108 10.00 10.80 6.30
C ARG A 108 8.83 9.81 6.14
N ILE A 109 8.04 9.95 5.08
CA ILE A 109 6.94 9.06 4.73
C ILE A 109 7.19 8.50 3.33
N ASN A 110 7.16 7.19 3.20
CA ASN A 110 7.26 6.50 1.92
C ASN A 110 5.99 5.67 1.70
N ILE A 111 5.50 5.66 0.47
CA ILE A 111 4.32 4.89 0.09
C ILE A 111 4.74 3.87 -0.96
N VAL A 112 4.42 2.60 -0.71
CA VAL A 112 4.69 1.48 -1.62
C VAL A 112 3.35 0.91 -2.07
N VAL A 113 3.15 0.86 -3.37
CA VAL A 113 1.88 0.40 -3.97
C VAL A 113 2.15 -0.83 -4.82
N GLY A 114 1.34 -1.87 -4.63
CA GLY A 114 1.37 -3.04 -5.49
C GLY A 114 0.80 -2.74 -6.87
N SER A 115 1.45 -3.25 -7.93
CA SER A 115 0.98 -3.09 -9.32
C SER A 115 -0.19 -4.00 -9.69
N GLY A 116 -0.64 -4.86 -8.77
CA GLY A 116 -1.72 -5.81 -8.97
C GLY A 116 -1.26 -7.19 -9.46
N ASN A 117 -2.21 -8.12 -9.53
CA ASN A 117 -1.99 -9.52 -9.91
C ASN A 117 -2.69 -9.89 -11.23
N GLU A 118 -3.11 -8.89 -12.00
CA GLU A 118 -4.02 -9.02 -13.14
C GLU A 118 -3.29 -9.16 -14.48
N GLY A 119 -2.04 -9.62 -14.48
CA GLY A 119 -1.21 -9.72 -15.69
C GLY A 119 -1.84 -10.53 -16.84
N ASN A 120 -2.71 -11.49 -16.52
CA ASN A 120 -3.39 -12.32 -17.52
C ASN A 120 -4.70 -11.70 -18.05
N ASN A 121 -5.15 -10.58 -17.49
CA ASN A 121 -6.45 -9.99 -17.83
C ASN A 121 -6.37 -8.95 -18.95
N GLY A 122 -5.21 -8.79 -19.58
CA GLY A 122 -5.03 -7.85 -20.69
C GLY A 122 -5.17 -6.36 -20.31
N GLY A 123 -5.15 -6.05 -19.02
CA GLY A 123 -5.25 -4.68 -18.48
C GLY A 123 -3.97 -3.87 -18.54
N HIS A 124 -2.96 -4.31 -19.31
CA HIS A 124 -1.68 -3.63 -19.45
C HIS A 124 -1.35 -3.36 -20.92
N ALA A 125 -0.53 -2.36 -21.15
CA ALA A 125 0.04 -2.09 -22.47
C ALA A 125 1.56 -2.24 -22.40
N SER A 126 2.15 -2.75 -23.48
CA SER A 126 3.60 -2.81 -23.64
C SER A 126 3.99 -2.23 -25.00
N ALA A 127 5.04 -1.44 -25.03
CA ALA A 127 5.58 -0.88 -26.27
C ALA A 127 7.10 -0.77 -26.20
N ARG A 128 7.75 -0.86 -27.35
CA ARG A 128 9.16 -0.49 -27.47
C ARG A 128 9.25 0.99 -27.88
N LEU A 129 9.88 1.79 -27.04
CA LEU A 129 10.18 3.18 -27.37
C LEU A 129 11.38 3.17 -28.34
N GLY A 130 11.12 3.56 -29.60
CA GLY A 130 12.17 3.84 -30.56
C GLY A 130 12.57 5.32 -30.48
N PHE A 131 13.78 5.65 -30.95
CA PHE A 131 14.15 7.04 -31.12
C PHE A 131 13.28 7.67 -32.22
N PHE A 132 12.39 8.56 -31.83
CA PHE A 132 11.69 9.42 -32.80
C PHE A 132 12.67 10.50 -33.28
N ARG A 133 13.05 10.48 -34.56
CA ARG A 133 13.58 11.68 -35.20
C ARG A 133 12.42 12.68 -35.30
N ILE A 134 12.48 13.77 -34.56
CA ILE A 134 11.62 14.90 -34.80
C ILE A 134 12.09 15.49 -36.13
N CYS A 135 11.34 15.21 -37.20
CA CYS A 135 11.49 15.96 -38.43
C CYS A 135 10.92 17.35 -38.18
N GLN A 136 11.77 18.32 -37.95
CA GLN A 136 11.40 19.73 -38.04
C GLN A 136 11.22 20.05 -39.52
N ASN A 137 10.00 20.33 -39.94
CA ASN A 137 9.71 21.06 -41.20
C ASN A 137 9.73 22.55 -40.89
#